data_1907e8493bf6cdb69b3969310269e57b
#
_entry.id   1907e8493bf6cdb69b3969310269e57b
#
_cell.length_a   1.000
_cell.length_b   1.000
_cell.length_c   1.000
_cell.angle_alpha   90.00
_cell.angle_beta   90.00
_cell.angle_gamma   90.00
#
_symmetry.space_group_name_H-M   'P 1'
#
loop_
_entity.id
_entity.type
_entity.pdbx_description
1 polymer ?
#
loop_
_entity_poly.entity_id
_entity_poly.type
_entity_poly.pdbx_seq_one_letter_code
_entity_poly.pdbx_strand_id
1 'polypeptide(L)'
;MAISYEELTTKHPCFARGAQGGKGRIHLPISPTCNIECNFCERSINTYEKRPGVASTVIKPEEAIEAIEKALELCPEISVAGIAGPGDTLASDLALKTFRLIRERFPQLVKCMSTNGLLLAEKAQEVIDTGIDSLTVTVNAVDPKIEARLNSGILWHGMHYTGTEAAEILISQQLKGIRLISEAGITVKVNTVLVPEINTEHIEEIAKTVAEAGASIYNIIPLIPQHKLRDLREPTCLEIERAIFKAQRYIDVFRHCQRCRADAVGIPGGEDYGDRIYLQRLSRKDTFSHG
;
A
#
# COMPACT_ATOMS: atom_id res chain seq x y z
N MET A 1 -7.15 -14.36 15.71
CA MET A 1 -7.62 -12.98 15.89
C MET A 1 -6.52 -12.06 15.41
N ALA A 2 -6.85 -10.96 14.70
CA ALA A 2 -5.87 -9.94 14.36
C ALA A 2 -5.28 -9.32 15.64
N ILE A 3 -4.03 -8.86 15.56
CA ILE A 3 -3.38 -8.19 16.69
C ILE A 3 -3.98 -6.79 16.90
N SER A 4 -3.95 -6.28 18.14
CA SER A 4 -4.48 -4.95 18.46
C SER A 4 -3.66 -3.84 17.78
N TYR A 5 -4.27 -2.65 17.59
CA TYR A 5 -3.54 -1.48 17.06
C TYR A 5 -2.33 -1.13 17.93
N GLU A 6 -2.46 -1.21 19.24
CA GLU A 6 -1.38 -0.95 20.18
C GLU A 6 -0.21 -1.94 20.01
N GLU A 7 -0.49 -3.22 19.90
CA GLU A 7 0.51 -4.25 19.61
C GLU A 7 1.17 -4.04 18.23
N LEU A 8 0.36 -3.64 17.24
CA LEU A 8 0.87 -3.34 15.89
C LEU A 8 1.87 -2.17 15.92
N THR A 9 1.66 -1.13 16.74
CA THR A 9 2.62 -0.01 16.85
C THR A 9 3.99 -0.42 17.38
N THR A 10 4.08 -1.53 18.10
CA THR A 10 5.37 -2.05 18.61
C THR A 10 6.07 -3.00 17.66
N LYS A 11 5.33 -3.64 16.76
CA LYS A 11 5.85 -4.67 15.86
C LYS A 11 6.03 -4.19 14.41
N HIS A 12 5.22 -3.24 13.97
CA HIS A 12 5.18 -2.84 12.56
C HIS A 12 5.81 -1.45 12.33
N PRO A 13 6.90 -1.33 11.57
CA PRO A 13 7.61 -0.07 11.38
C PRO A 13 6.75 1.04 10.75
N CYS A 14 5.72 0.68 9.95
CA CYS A 14 4.82 1.65 9.31
C CYS A 14 3.63 2.08 10.19
N PHE A 15 3.57 1.62 11.45
CA PHE A 15 2.55 2.00 12.44
C PHE A 15 3.18 2.55 13.73
N ALA A 16 4.52 2.54 13.84
CA ALA A 16 5.25 2.98 15.03
C ALA A 16 4.98 4.46 15.37
N ARG A 17 4.73 4.74 16.66
CA ARG A 17 4.58 6.09 17.22
C ARG A 17 5.95 6.67 17.58
N GLY A 18 6.79 6.99 16.63
CA GLY A 18 8.10 7.58 16.89
C GLY A 18 9.20 7.00 16.03
N ALA A 19 10.46 7.34 16.34
CA ALA A 19 11.63 6.81 15.64
C ALA A 19 11.60 5.27 15.72
N GLN A 20 11.66 4.65 14.59
CA GLN A 20 11.44 3.23 14.36
C GLN A 20 12.19 2.36 15.39
N GLY A 21 11.46 1.54 16.13
CA GLY A 21 11.98 0.72 17.20
C GLY A 21 12.83 -0.48 16.74
N GLY A 22 13.68 -0.31 15.72
CA GLY A 22 14.57 -1.38 15.24
C GLY A 22 13.85 -2.57 14.60
N LYS A 23 12.58 -2.42 14.17
CA LYS A 23 11.81 -3.47 13.51
C LYS A 23 11.92 -3.39 12.00
N GLY A 24 12.09 -4.55 11.37
CA GLY A 24 12.20 -4.72 9.93
C GLY A 24 10.91 -5.23 9.27
N ARG A 25 10.90 -5.11 7.95
CA ARG A 25 9.88 -5.72 7.09
C ARG A 25 10.54 -6.42 5.90
N ILE A 26 9.86 -7.42 5.36
CA ILE A 26 10.07 -7.90 4.01
C ILE A 26 8.84 -7.56 3.16
N HIS A 27 9.05 -6.88 2.04
CA HIS A 27 8.04 -6.74 0.99
C HIS A 27 8.22 -7.82 -0.06
N LEU A 28 7.13 -8.50 -0.38
CA LEU A 28 7.08 -9.60 -1.34
C LEU A 28 6.47 -9.07 -2.64
N PRO A 29 7.23 -8.99 -3.75
CA PRO A 29 6.75 -8.49 -5.03
C PRO A 29 5.93 -9.56 -5.77
N ILE A 30 4.72 -9.84 -5.28
CA ILE A 30 3.83 -10.92 -5.73
C ILE A 30 2.81 -10.43 -6.77
N SER A 31 2.42 -9.15 -6.71
CA SER A 31 1.26 -8.65 -7.44
C SER A 31 1.69 -7.88 -8.70
N PRO A 32 1.76 -8.54 -9.89
CA PRO A 32 2.25 -7.87 -11.11
C PRO A 32 1.19 -7.00 -11.78
N THR A 33 -0.10 -7.29 -11.58
CA THR A 33 -1.22 -6.62 -12.26
C THR A 33 -1.87 -5.55 -11.39
N CYS A 34 -2.56 -4.61 -12.02
CA CYS A 34 -3.37 -3.59 -11.35
C CYS A 34 -4.65 -3.36 -12.14
N ASN A 35 -5.72 -3.04 -11.45
CA ASN A 35 -7.05 -2.82 -12.01
C ASN A 35 -7.49 -1.34 -11.99
N ILE A 36 -6.55 -0.42 -11.70
CA ILE A 36 -6.77 1.04 -11.79
C ILE A 36 -5.60 1.72 -12.51
N GLU A 37 -5.86 2.90 -13.08
CA GLU A 37 -4.89 3.70 -13.84
C GLU A 37 -4.61 5.03 -13.14
N CYS A 38 -3.81 4.99 -12.05
CA CYS A 38 -3.40 6.20 -11.35
C CYS A 38 -2.50 7.08 -12.21
N ASN A 39 -2.82 8.37 -12.36
CA ASN A 39 -2.10 9.32 -13.20
C ASN A 39 -0.67 9.63 -12.71
N PHE A 40 -0.37 9.29 -11.45
CA PHE A 40 0.95 9.45 -10.81
C PHE A 40 1.72 8.14 -10.66
N CYS A 41 1.23 7.02 -11.20
CA CYS A 41 1.86 5.71 -11.00
C CYS A 41 2.48 5.20 -12.28
N GLU A 42 3.78 4.94 -12.23
CA GLU A 42 4.51 4.20 -13.25
C GLU A 42 5.17 2.99 -12.60
N ARG A 43 4.66 1.80 -12.91
CA ARG A 43 5.20 0.55 -12.38
C ARG A 43 6.36 0.08 -13.25
N SER A 44 7.40 -0.43 -12.60
CA SER A 44 8.62 -0.78 -13.31
C SER A 44 9.33 -1.97 -12.66
N ILE A 45 10.00 -2.77 -13.47
CA ILE A 45 10.93 -3.81 -13.01
C ILE A 45 12.34 -3.35 -13.30
N ASN A 46 13.03 -2.90 -12.26
CA ASN A 46 14.43 -2.48 -12.32
C ASN A 46 15.07 -2.46 -10.94
N THR A 47 16.39 -2.23 -10.88
CA THR A 47 17.19 -2.24 -9.64
C THR A 47 17.64 -0.86 -9.18
N TYR A 48 17.38 0.19 -9.95
CA TYR A 48 17.94 1.52 -9.69
C TYR A 48 16.94 2.54 -9.14
N GLU A 49 15.66 2.46 -9.51
CA GLU A 49 14.66 3.37 -8.98
C GLU A 49 14.24 2.97 -7.56
N LYS A 50 14.27 3.95 -6.65
CA LYS A 50 13.91 3.75 -5.23
C LYS A 50 12.58 4.44 -4.90
N ARG A 51 11.47 3.84 -5.32
CA ARG A 51 10.12 4.38 -5.13
C ARG A 51 9.05 3.26 -5.09
N PRO A 52 7.85 3.55 -4.60
CA PRO A 52 6.72 2.64 -4.69
C PRO A 52 6.41 2.23 -6.14
N GLY A 53 5.85 1.04 -6.34
CA GLY A 53 5.52 0.51 -7.66
C GLY A 53 6.70 -0.09 -8.43
N VAL A 54 7.89 -0.11 -7.82
CA VAL A 54 9.10 -0.70 -8.43
C VAL A 54 9.54 -1.93 -7.65
N ALA A 55 9.94 -2.95 -8.39
CA ALA A 55 10.60 -4.15 -7.86
C ALA A 55 11.71 -4.60 -8.79
N SER A 56 12.70 -5.34 -8.30
CA SER A 56 13.74 -5.95 -9.13
C SER A 56 13.21 -7.16 -9.92
N THR A 57 12.20 -7.83 -9.38
CA THR A 57 11.54 -9.01 -10.00
C THR A 57 10.14 -9.18 -9.44
N VAL A 58 9.37 -10.09 -10.02
CA VAL A 58 8.13 -10.62 -9.45
C VAL A 58 8.34 -12.08 -9.11
N ILE A 59 7.92 -12.50 -7.93
CA ILE A 59 8.06 -13.87 -7.44
C ILE A 59 6.70 -14.58 -7.35
N LYS A 60 6.73 -15.90 -7.32
CA LYS A 60 5.54 -16.74 -7.11
C LYS A 60 5.23 -16.90 -5.60
N PRO A 61 3.99 -17.25 -5.23
CA PRO A 61 3.63 -17.48 -3.83
C PRO A 61 4.54 -18.47 -3.10
N GLU A 62 4.95 -19.55 -3.76
CA GLU A 62 5.81 -20.58 -3.20
C GLU A 62 7.23 -20.06 -2.91
N GLU A 63 7.75 -19.18 -3.78
CA GLU A 63 9.07 -18.55 -3.65
C GLU A 63 9.12 -17.52 -2.51
N ALA A 64 7.96 -17.01 -2.06
CA ALA A 64 7.87 -16.09 -0.94
C ALA A 64 8.37 -16.72 0.37
N ILE A 65 8.16 -18.02 0.56
CA ILE A 65 8.60 -18.73 1.75
C ILE A 65 10.13 -18.73 1.86
N GLU A 66 10.81 -19.11 0.77
CA GLU A 66 12.29 -19.09 0.73
C GLU A 66 12.84 -17.66 0.88
N ALA A 67 12.15 -16.66 0.30
CA ALA A 67 12.54 -15.26 0.44
C ALA A 67 12.45 -14.80 1.91
N ILE A 68 11.40 -15.19 2.63
CA ILE A 68 11.23 -14.86 4.05
C ILE A 68 12.30 -15.57 4.90
N GLU A 69 12.56 -16.87 4.68
CA GLU A 69 13.60 -17.62 5.40
C GLU A 69 14.96 -16.91 5.28
N LYS A 70 15.35 -16.59 4.06
CA LYS A 70 16.60 -15.88 3.78
C LYS A 70 16.63 -14.46 4.36
N ALA A 71 15.49 -13.76 4.37
CA ALA A 71 15.40 -12.43 4.94
C ALA A 71 15.58 -12.46 6.46
N LEU A 72 15.01 -13.44 7.15
CA LEU A 72 15.15 -13.60 8.59
C LEU A 72 16.57 -13.99 9.00
N GLU A 73 17.32 -14.73 8.16
CA GLU A 73 18.74 -15.01 8.38
C GLU A 73 19.59 -13.72 8.26
N LEU A 74 19.27 -12.83 7.31
CA LEU A 74 20.01 -11.60 7.06
C LEU A 74 19.67 -10.48 8.04
N CYS A 75 18.42 -10.44 8.49
CA CYS A 75 17.86 -9.39 9.36
C CYS A 75 16.84 -10.01 10.33
N PRO A 76 17.28 -10.55 11.48
CA PRO A 76 16.39 -11.18 12.47
C PRO A 76 15.35 -10.23 13.08
N GLU A 77 15.55 -8.92 12.94
CA GLU A 77 14.64 -7.86 13.37
C GLU A 77 13.37 -7.77 12.51
N ILE A 78 13.29 -8.50 11.39
CA ILE A 78 12.10 -8.52 10.55
C ILE A 78 10.94 -9.13 11.33
N SER A 79 9.91 -8.33 11.50
CA SER A 79 8.67 -8.66 12.21
C SER A 79 7.44 -8.61 11.31
N VAL A 80 7.59 -8.14 10.07
CA VAL A 80 6.48 -7.94 9.12
C VAL A 80 6.78 -8.60 7.79
N ALA A 81 5.85 -9.40 7.29
CA ALA A 81 5.77 -9.84 5.90
C ALA A 81 4.65 -9.07 5.20
N GLY A 82 4.99 -8.23 4.22
CA GLY A 82 4.06 -7.34 3.53
C GLY A 82 3.99 -7.58 2.02
N ILE A 83 2.81 -7.36 1.43
CA ILE A 83 2.63 -7.32 -0.01
C ILE A 83 2.09 -5.93 -0.37
N ALA A 84 2.88 -5.17 -1.14
CA ALA A 84 2.59 -3.78 -1.49
C ALA A 84 2.92 -3.49 -2.97
N GLY A 85 2.65 -4.44 -3.83
CA GLY A 85 2.89 -4.25 -5.26
C GLY A 85 3.78 -5.32 -5.92
N PRO A 86 4.35 -4.97 -7.11
CA PRO A 86 4.31 -3.66 -7.78
C PRO A 86 2.95 -3.19 -8.29
N GLY A 87 1.99 -4.10 -8.55
CA GLY A 87 0.60 -3.79 -8.89
C GLY A 87 -0.32 -3.78 -7.66
N ASP A 88 -1.59 -4.10 -7.86
CA ASP A 88 -2.56 -4.21 -6.76
C ASP A 88 -2.68 -5.64 -6.23
N THR A 89 -2.75 -5.77 -4.93
CA THR A 89 -2.77 -7.09 -4.25
C THR A 89 -4.07 -7.87 -4.45
N LEU A 90 -5.18 -7.19 -4.74
CA LEU A 90 -6.47 -7.82 -4.97
C LEU A 90 -6.84 -7.97 -6.45
N ALA A 91 -6.00 -7.45 -7.37
CA ALA A 91 -6.19 -7.63 -8.81
C ALA A 91 -5.97 -9.09 -9.27
N SER A 92 -5.39 -9.94 -8.39
CA SER A 92 -5.25 -11.39 -8.59
C SER A 92 -5.32 -12.10 -7.25
N ASP A 93 -5.43 -13.43 -7.25
CA ASP A 93 -5.49 -14.23 -6.01
C ASP A 93 -4.10 -14.60 -5.44
N LEU A 94 -3.03 -14.17 -6.11
CA LEU A 94 -1.65 -14.51 -5.74
C LEU A 94 -1.30 -14.05 -4.33
N ALA A 95 -1.67 -12.81 -3.96
CA ALA A 95 -1.39 -12.27 -2.63
C ALA A 95 -2.15 -13.02 -1.53
N LEU A 96 -3.44 -13.33 -1.74
CA LEU A 96 -4.24 -14.09 -0.78
C LEU A 96 -3.68 -15.50 -0.56
N LYS A 97 -3.26 -16.16 -1.65
CA LYS A 97 -2.56 -17.45 -1.59
C LYS A 97 -1.27 -17.35 -0.78
N THR A 98 -0.47 -16.32 -1.03
CA THR A 98 0.79 -16.09 -0.32
C THR A 98 0.57 -15.88 1.18
N PHE A 99 -0.43 -15.08 1.57
CA PHE A 99 -0.72 -14.86 3.00
C PHE A 99 -1.17 -16.12 3.72
N ARG A 100 -1.91 -17.03 3.06
CA ARG A 100 -2.25 -18.34 3.65
C ARG A 100 -0.98 -19.15 3.92
N LEU A 101 -0.04 -19.21 2.98
CA LEU A 101 1.25 -19.89 3.16
C LEU A 101 2.09 -19.25 4.29
N ILE A 102 2.13 -17.92 4.36
CA ILE A 102 2.85 -17.20 5.43
C ILE A 102 2.22 -17.49 6.79
N ARG A 103 0.88 -17.52 6.88
CA ARG A 103 0.17 -17.84 8.12
C ARG A 103 0.53 -19.23 8.66
N GLU A 104 0.72 -20.20 7.77
CA GLU A 104 1.08 -21.57 8.14
C GLU A 104 2.55 -21.70 8.56
N ARG A 105 3.47 -21.06 7.83
CA ARG A 105 4.92 -21.21 8.01
C ARG A 105 5.53 -20.23 9.00
N PHE A 106 5.00 -19.00 9.06
CA PHE A 106 5.54 -17.90 9.87
C PHE A 106 4.42 -17.21 10.67
N PRO A 107 3.72 -17.93 11.57
CA PRO A 107 2.60 -17.38 12.33
C PRO A 107 3.00 -16.19 13.22
N GLN A 108 4.29 -16.07 13.55
CA GLN A 108 4.85 -14.99 14.38
C GLN A 108 5.01 -13.66 13.63
N LEU A 109 5.05 -13.69 12.28
CA LEU A 109 5.18 -12.46 11.50
C LEU A 109 3.83 -11.74 11.35
N VAL A 110 3.86 -10.43 11.50
CA VAL A 110 2.74 -9.55 11.16
C VAL A 110 2.53 -9.58 9.65
N LYS A 111 1.33 -9.86 9.22
CA LYS A 111 0.92 -9.89 7.81
C LYS A 111 0.28 -8.56 7.43
N CYS A 112 0.90 -7.84 6.50
CA CYS A 112 0.45 -6.52 6.05
C CYS A 112 0.17 -6.52 4.55
N MET A 113 -0.99 -6.00 4.15
CA MET A 113 -1.39 -5.89 2.74
C MET A 113 -1.64 -4.43 2.37
N SER A 114 -1.27 -4.04 1.14
CA SER A 114 -1.66 -2.74 0.56
C SER A 114 -2.48 -2.95 -0.71
N THR A 115 -3.57 -2.20 -0.87
CA THR A 115 -4.45 -2.27 -2.04
C THR A 115 -4.96 -0.87 -2.44
N ASN A 116 -5.37 -0.72 -3.69
CA ASN A 116 -6.12 0.44 -4.14
C ASN A 116 -7.59 0.44 -3.66
N GLY A 117 -8.07 -0.69 -3.16
CA GLY A 117 -9.40 -0.84 -2.57
C GLY A 117 -10.55 -1.11 -3.54
N LEU A 118 -10.33 -1.13 -4.87
CA LEU A 118 -11.41 -1.34 -5.85
C LEU A 118 -12.16 -2.67 -5.64
N LEU A 119 -11.45 -3.74 -5.31
CA LEU A 119 -12.06 -5.06 -5.05
C LEU A 119 -12.19 -5.38 -3.55
N LEU A 120 -11.88 -4.42 -2.66
CA LEU A 120 -11.81 -4.70 -1.23
C LEU A 120 -13.16 -5.06 -0.63
N ALA A 121 -14.23 -4.36 -1.01
CA ALA A 121 -15.56 -4.65 -0.48
C ALA A 121 -16.06 -6.05 -0.89
N GLU A 122 -15.75 -6.47 -2.11
CA GLU A 122 -16.18 -7.78 -2.64
C GLU A 122 -15.36 -8.93 -2.06
N LYS A 123 -14.04 -8.72 -1.89
CA LYS A 123 -13.11 -9.72 -1.37
C LYS A 123 -12.86 -9.62 0.15
N ALA A 124 -13.64 -8.81 0.89
CA ALA A 124 -13.39 -8.55 2.30
C ALA A 124 -13.31 -9.85 3.13
N GLN A 125 -14.23 -10.78 2.94
CA GLN A 125 -14.23 -12.05 3.67
C GLN A 125 -13.00 -12.90 3.32
N GLU A 126 -12.62 -12.98 2.05
CA GLU A 126 -11.42 -13.71 1.63
C GLU A 126 -10.14 -13.11 2.24
N VAL A 127 -10.08 -11.78 2.32
CA VAL A 127 -8.98 -11.05 2.94
C VAL A 127 -8.91 -11.37 4.43
N ILE A 128 -10.04 -11.32 5.15
CA ILE A 128 -10.16 -11.67 6.57
C ILE A 128 -9.70 -13.10 6.82
N ASP A 129 -10.13 -14.04 5.98
CA ASP A 129 -9.82 -15.46 6.09
C ASP A 129 -8.33 -15.79 5.91
N THR A 130 -7.55 -14.92 5.27
CA THR A 130 -6.08 -15.07 5.19
C THR A 130 -5.41 -14.84 6.54
N GLY A 131 -6.08 -14.17 7.49
CA GLY A 131 -5.53 -13.83 8.79
C GLY A 131 -4.48 -12.72 8.71
N ILE A 132 -4.70 -11.73 7.83
CA ILE A 132 -3.88 -10.50 7.84
C ILE A 132 -4.09 -9.75 9.16
N ASP A 133 -3.07 -9.02 9.58
CA ASP A 133 -3.07 -8.25 10.84
C ASP A 133 -3.30 -6.77 10.57
N SER A 134 -2.91 -6.29 9.39
CA SER A 134 -3.12 -4.90 8.97
C SER A 134 -3.33 -4.76 7.47
N LEU A 135 -4.14 -3.78 7.09
CA LEU A 135 -4.44 -3.43 5.72
C LEU A 135 -4.15 -1.95 5.47
N THR A 136 -3.51 -1.64 4.34
CA THR A 136 -3.37 -0.27 3.85
C THR A 136 -4.22 -0.08 2.60
N VAL A 137 -5.10 0.92 2.59
CA VAL A 137 -5.90 1.31 1.41
C VAL A 137 -5.41 2.66 0.91
N THR A 138 -5.20 2.79 -0.40
CA THR A 138 -4.88 4.08 -1.00
C THR A 138 -6.16 4.80 -1.41
N VAL A 139 -6.49 5.91 -0.75
CA VAL A 139 -7.63 6.78 -1.03
C VAL A 139 -7.11 8.19 -1.31
N ASN A 140 -7.19 8.64 -2.56
CA ASN A 140 -6.60 9.93 -2.96
C ASN A 140 -7.60 11.07 -3.02
N ALA A 141 -8.89 10.76 -3.09
CA ALA A 141 -10.00 11.69 -2.93
C ALA A 141 -11.28 10.96 -2.49
N VAL A 142 -12.24 11.72 -1.95
CA VAL A 142 -13.61 11.26 -1.64
C VAL A 142 -14.65 12.08 -2.40
N ASP A 143 -14.21 13.01 -3.24
CA ASP A 143 -15.02 13.70 -4.25
C ASP A 143 -14.71 13.08 -5.62
N PRO A 144 -15.71 12.56 -6.37
CA PRO A 144 -15.52 11.93 -7.66
C PRO A 144 -14.86 12.83 -8.72
N LYS A 145 -15.09 14.14 -8.66
CA LYS A 145 -14.48 15.09 -9.61
C LYS A 145 -12.99 15.27 -9.35
N ILE A 146 -12.57 15.20 -8.09
CA ILE A 146 -11.16 15.26 -7.71
C ILE A 146 -10.47 13.93 -8.04
N GLU A 147 -11.10 12.80 -7.68
CA GLU A 147 -10.54 11.46 -7.97
C GLU A 147 -10.39 11.22 -9.48
N ALA A 148 -11.32 11.66 -10.32
CA ALA A 148 -11.23 11.56 -11.78
C ALA A 148 -10.04 12.33 -12.39
N ARG A 149 -9.43 13.28 -11.66
CA ARG A 149 -8.19 13.95 -12.06
C ARG A 149 -6.95 13.17 -11.66
N LEU A 150 -7.07 12.28 -10.68
CA LEU A 150 -5.98 11.47 -10.12
C LEU A 150 -5.91 10.07 -10.73
N ASN A 151 -7.05 9.59 -11.26
CA ASN A 151 -7.20 8.27 -11.84
C ASN A 151 -7.89 8.36 -13.21
N SER A 152 -7.27 7.81 -14.25
CA SER A 152 -7.82 7.85 -15.62
C SER A 152 -8.89 6.81 -15.89
N GLY A 153 -8.87 5.68 -15.18
CA GLY A 153 -9.83 4.62 -15.38
C GLY A 153 -9.65 3.44 -14.42
N ILE A 154 -10.65 2.60 -14.39
CA ILE A 154 -10.66 1.37 -13.63
C ILE A 154 -11.15 0.22 -14.52
N LEU A 155 -10.60 -0.98 -14.29
CA LEU A 155 -11.14 -2.23 -14.83
C LEU A 155 -11.94 -2.92 -13.71
N TRP A 156 -13.26 -2.92 -13.84
CA TRP A 156 -14.16 -3.49 -12.85
C TRP A 156 -15.19 -4.40 -13.51
N HIS A 157 -15.30 -5.64 -13.05
CA HIS A 157 -16.15 -6.68 -13.63
C HIS A 157 -15.96 -6.87 -15.15
N GLY A 158 -14.70 -6.77 -15.61
CA GLY A 158 -14.37 -6.93 -17.03
C GLY A 158 -14.71 -5.72 -17.92
N MET A 159 -15.24 -4.64 -17.34
CA MET A 159 -15.57 -3.40 -18.04
C MET A 159 -14.64 -2.27 -17.63
N HIS A 160 -14.26 -1.45 -18.59
CA HIS A 160 -13.44 -0.27 -18.37
C HIS A 160 -14.31 0.96 -18.14
N TYR A 161 -14.17 1.60 -16.98
CA TYR A 161 -14.85 2.85 -16.62
C TYR A 161 -13.85 3.99 -16.54
N THR A 162 -14.31 5.21 -16.85
CA THR A 162 -13.50 6.44 -16.83
C THR A 162 -14.24 7.60 -16.20
N GLY A 163 -13.52 8.70 -15.92
CA GLY A 163 -14.11 9.94 -15.41
C GLY A 163 -14.76 9.78 -14.03
N THR A 164 -15.83 10.54 -13.80
CA THR A 164 -16.50 10.56 -12.50
C THR A 164 -17.23 9.26 -12.18
N GLU A 165 -17.71 8.52 -13.16
CA GLU A 165 -18.32 7.21 -12.94
C GLU A 165 -17.31 6.20 -12.36
N ALA A 166 -16.10 6.12 -12.94
CA ALA A 166 -15.03 5.30 -12.40
C ALA A 166 -14.64 5.72 -10.98
N ALA A 167 -14.59 7.03 -10.73
CA ALA A 167 -14.26 7.58 -9.43
C ALA A 167 -15.34 7.25 -8.36
N GLU A 168 -16.63 7.35 -8.70
CA GLU A 168 -17.74 6.99 -7.81
C GLU A 168 -17.68 5.50 -7.41
N ILE A 169 -17.44 4.61 -8.38
CA ILE A 169 -17.29 3.19 -8.12
C ILE A 169 -16.09 2.96 -7.17
N LEU A 170 -14.93 3.53 -7.49
CA LEU A 170 -13.71 3.33 -6.71
C LEU A 170 -13.89 3.81 -5.26
N ILE A 171 -14.35 5.03 -5.04
CA ILE A 171 -14.58 5.63 -3.72
C ILE A 171 -15.58 4.78 -2.92
N SER A 172 -16.70 4.37 -3.54
CA SER A 172 -17.71 3.54 -2.90
C SER A 172 -17.13 2.20 -2.43
N GLN A 173 -16.36 1.51 -3.27
CA GLN A 173 -15.73 0.23 -2.96
C GLN A 173 -14.66 0.37 -1.87
N GLN A 174 -13.86 1.44 -1.91
CA GLN A 174 -12.86 1.77 -0.88
C GLN A 174 -13.50 1.96 0.49
N LEU A 175 -14.47 2.86 0.61
CA LEU A 175 -15.10 3.18 1.90
C LEU A 175 -15.89 2.01 2.47
N LYS A 176 -16.61 1.27 1.62
CA LYS A 176 -17.30 0.04 2.03
C LYS A 176 -16.31 -1.04 2.49
N GLY A 177 -15.23 -1.23 1.74
CA GLY A 177 -14.19 -2.20 2.09
C GLY A 177 -13.46 -1.85 3.40
N ILE A 178 -13.10 -0.58 3.60
CA ILE A 178 -12.49 -0.10 4.85
C ILE A 178 -13.40 -0.44 6.04
N ARG A 179 -14.70 -0.17 5.94
CA ARG A 179 -15.66 -0.47 7.00
C ARG A 179 -15.72 -1.96 7.32
N LEU A 180 -15.87 -2.82 6.32
CA LEU A 180 -15.94 -4.27 6.52
C LEU A 180 -14.68 -4.84 7.18
N ILE A 181 -13.50 -4.38 6.78
CA ILE A 181 -12.22 -4.82 7.35
C ILE A 181 -12.04 -4.31 8.78
N SER A 182 -12.40 -3.06 9.05
CA SER A 182 -12.34 -2.47 10.39
C SER A 182 -13.32 -3.15 11.35
N GLU A 183 -14.56 -3.42 10.93
CA GLU A 183 -15.57 -4.15 11.72
C GLU A 183 -15.12 -5.59 12.06
N ALA A 184 -14.28 -6.20 11.24
CA ALA A 184 -13.64 -7.47 11.53
C ALA A 184 -12.46 -7.38 12.52
N GLY A 185 -12.16 -6.19 13.04
CA GLY A 185 -11.09 -5.94 14.01
C GLY A 185 -9.67 -5.88 13.41
N ILE A 186 -9.55 -5.76 12.09
CA ILE A 186 -8.26 -5.60 11.40
C ILE A 186 -7.93 -4.11 11.33
N THR A 187 -6.72 -3.74 11.73
CA THR A 187 -6.27 -2.35 11.67
C THR A 187 -6.13 -1.86 10.23
N VAL A 188 -6.83 -0.79 9.91
CA VAL A 188 -6.80 -0.16 8.59
C VAL A 188 -6.00 1.14 8.62
N LYS A 189 -5.01 1.22 7.74
CA LYS A 189 -4.27 2.44 7.41
C LYS A 189 -4.74 2.97 6.06
N VAL A 190 -4.87 4.29 5.95
CA VAL A 190 -5.13 4.92 4.66
C VAL A 190 -3.90 5.70 4.20
N ASN A 191 -3.50 5.50 2.95
CA ASN A 191 -2.50 6.31 2.26
C ASN A 191 -3.20 7.28 1.31
N THR A 192 -2.71 8.52 1.25
CA THR A 192 -3.10 9.50 0.21
C THR A 192 -1.84 10.10 -0.41
N VAL A 193 -1.74 10.08 -1.73
CA VAL A 193 -0.71 10.83 -2.45
C VAL A 193 -1.15 12.30 -2.49
N LEU A 194 -0.33 13.18 -1.90
CA LEU A 194 -0.57 14.62 -1.88
C LEU A 194 -0.14 15.23 -3.20
N VAL A 195 -1.10 15.62 -4.02
CA VAL A 195 -0.87 16.17 -5.37
C VAL A 195 -1.22 17.66 -5.36
N PRO A 196 -0.24 18.55 -5.54
CA PRO A 196 -0.48 20.00 -5.61
C PRO A 196 -1.54 20.34 -6.66
N GLU A 197 -2.36 21.36 -6.34
CA GLU A 197 -3.42 21.87 -7.23
C GLU A 197 -4.58 20.90 -7.54
N ILE A 198 -4.49 19.65 -7.03
CA ILE A 198 -5.55 18.67 -7.23
C ILE A 198 -6.26 18.32 -5.91
N ASN A 199 -5.54 17.81 -4.90
CA ASN A 199 -6.17 17.34 -3.66
C ASN A 199 -5.62 17.96 -2.37
N THR A 200 -4.71 18.93 -2.43
CA THR A 200 -4.14 19.57 -1.23
C THR A 200 -5.20 20.20 -0.30
N GLU A 201 -6.23 20.82 -0.86
CA GLU A 201 -7.31 21.39 -0.06
C GLU A 201 -8.39 20.36 0.35
N HIS A 202 -8.35 19.17 -0.23
CA HIS A 202 -9.30 18.09 0.03
C HIS A 202 -8.87 17.11 1.13
N ILE A 203 -7.66 17.24 1.65
CA ILE A 203 -7.07 16.32 2.66
C ILE A 203 -7.89 16.23 3.93
N GLU A 204 -8.48 17.34 4.38
CA GLU A 204 -9.31 17.37 5.59
C GLU A 204 -10.56 16.50 5.44
N GLU A 205 -11.21 16.58 4.30
CA GLU A 205 -12.41 15.80 3.99
C GLU A 205 -12.08 14.31 3.83
N ILE A 206 -10.97 13.99 3.16
CA ILE A 206 -10.48 12.59 3.10
C ILE A 206 -10.26 12.04 4.50
N ALA A 207 -9.49 12.74 5.34
CA ALA A 207 -9.17 12.30 6.70
C ALA A 207 -10.41 12.05 7.55
N LYS A 208 -11.39 12.96 7.50
CA LYS A 208 -12.68 12.81 8.17
C LYS A 208 -13.43 11.57 7.68
N THR A 209 -13.61 11.46 6.36
CA THR A 209 -14.41 10.39 5.74
C THR A 209 -13.82 9.01 5.99
N VAL A 210 -12.48 8.86 5.89
CA VAL A 210 -11.84 7.56 6.14
C VAL A 210 -11.82 7.19 7.61
N ALA A 211 -11.73 8.17 8.53
CA ALA A 211 -11.88 7.94 9.96
C ALA A 211 -13.30 7.44 10.30
N GLU A 212 -14.33 8.08 9.75
CA GLU A 212 -15.74 7.65 9.89
C GLU A 212 -15.99 6.26 9.27
N ALA A 213 -15.21 5.87 8.26
CA ALA A 213 -15.25 4.53 7.69
C ALA A 213 -14.50 3.47 8.54
N GLY A 214 -13.75 3.88 9.60
CA GLY A 214 -13.07 2.98 10.52
C GLY A 214 -11.56 2.87 10.31
N ALA A 215 -10.93 3.73 9.50
CA ALA A 215 -9.48 3.78 9.41
C ALA A 215 -8.87 4.22 10.76
N SER A 216 -7.77 3.57 11.16
CA SER A 216 -7.11 3.83 12.45
C SER A 216 -5.94 4.80 12.33
N ILE A 217 -5.32 4.92 11.15
CA ILE A 217 -4.16 5.76 10.93
C ILE A 217 -4.12 6.25 9.48
N TYR A 218 -3.63 7.45 9.29
CA TYR A 218 -3.51 8.11 7.99
C TYR A 218 -2.07 8.41 7.63
N ASN A 219 -1.71 8.29 6.36
CA ASN A 219 -0.38 8.58 5.87
C ASN A 219 -0.46 9.44 4.60
N ILE A 220 0.11 10.61 4.65
CA ILE A 220 0.19 11.55 3.54
C ILE A 220 1.53 11.35 2.85
N ILE A 221 1.51 10.96 1.58
CA ILE A 221 2.69 10.64 0.77
C ILE A 221 2.89 11.78 -0.24
N PRO A 222 4.01 12.50 -0.21
CA PRO A 222 4.30 13.50 -1.23
C PRO A 222 4.33 12.88 -2.64
N LEU A 223 3.72 13.57 -3.61
CA LEU A 223 3.80 13.21 -5.03
C LEU A 223 5.27 13.04 -5.45
N ILE A 224 5.53 11.97 -6.18
CA ILE A 224 6.72 11.84 -7.03
C ILE A 224 6.23 12.11 -8.46
N PRO A 225 6.60 13.24 -9.09
CA PRO A 225 6.13 13.58 -10.44
C PRO A 225 6.58 12.54 -11.46
N GLN A 226 5.62 11.84 -12.05
CA GLN A 226 5.88 10.82 -13.06
C GLN A 226 4.60 10.51 -13.85
N HIS A 227 4.70 9.68 -14.90
CA HIS A 227 3.61 9.27 -15.76
C HIS A 227 2.83 10.48 -16.31
N LYS A 228 1.51 10.53 -16.15
CA LYS A 228 0.65 11.65 -16.61
C LYS A 228 0.79 12.92 -15.76
N LEU A 229 1.32 12.81 -14.54
CA LEU A 229 1.56 13.96 -13.64
C LEU A 229 3.05 14.35 -13.57
N ARG A 230 3.87 13.96 -14.54
CA ARG A 230 5.32 14.25 -14.58
C ARG A 230 5.66 15.74 -14.65
N ASP A 231 4.74 16.55 -15.19
CA ASP A 231 4.93 17.99 -15.35
C ASP A 231 4.45 18.80 -14.13
N LEU A 232 3.84 18.13 -13.13
CA LEU A 232 3.49 18.77 -11.87
C LEU A 232 4.72 18.83 -10.96
N ARG A 233 4.72 19.83 -10.07
CA ARG A 233 5.75 19.94 -9.02
C ARG A 233 5.45 19.00 -7.85
N GLU A 234 6.48 18.67 -7.08
CA GLU A 234 6.31 18.08 -5.76
C GLU A 234 5.62 19.06 -4.78
N PRO A 235 4.90 18.55 -3.77
CA PRO A 235 4.39 19.43 -2.71
C PRO A 235 5.53 20.00 -1.88
N THR A 236 5.40 21.25 -1.48
CA THR A 236 6.33 21.92 -0.57
C THR A 236 6.20 21.37 0.86
N CYS A 237 7.24 21.52 1.68
CA CYS A 237 7.18 21.15 3.10
C CYS A 237 6.01 21.82 3.82
N LEU A 238 5.70 23.08 3.48
CA LEU A 238 4.57 23.80 4.07
C LEU A 238 3.21 23.20 3.69
N GLU A 239 3.05 22.74 2.45
CA GLU A 239 1.82 22.07 2.01
C GLU A 239 1.64 20.73 2.73
N ILE A 240 2.73 19.96 2.89
CA ILE A 240 2.72 18.71 3.63
C ILE A 240 2.35 18.94 5.11
N GLU A 241 2.97 19.90 5.77
CA GLU A 241 2.67 20.21 7.18
C GLU A 241 1.25 20.72 7.37
N ARG A 242 0.73 21.54 6.46
CA ARG A 242 -0.68 21.99 6.48
C ARG A 242 -1.64 20.80 6.28
N ALA A 243 -1.35 19.91 5.36
CA ALA A 243 -2.13 18.71 5.13
C ALA A 243 -2.17 17.81 6.38
N ILE A 244 -1.01 17.59 7.02
CA ILE A 244 -0.91 16.84 8.27
C ILE A 244 -1.70 17.53 9.40
N PHE A 245 -1.57 18.85 9.55
CA PHE A 245 -2.28 19.63 10.56
C PHE A 245 -3.81 19.52 10.40
N LYS A 246 -4.31 19.59 9.17
CA LYS A 246 -5.73 19.40 8.87
C LYS A 246 -6.19 17.98 9.21
N ALA A 247 -5.45 16.97 8.77
CA ALA A 247 -5.81 15.56 8.93
C ALA A 247 -5.80 15.08 10.39
N GLN A 248 -4.82 15.50 11.20
CA GLN A 248 -4.67 15.06 12.59
C GLN A 248 -5.81 15.48 13.54
N ARG A 249 -6.74 16.30 13.07
CA ARG A 249 -7.98 16.66 13.79
C ARG A 249 -8.98 15.50 13.82
N TYR A 250 -8.85 14.56 12.91
CA TYR A 250 -9.82 13.47 12.70
C TYR A 250 -9.21 12.08 12.91
N ILE A 251 -7.92 11.93 12.66
CA ILE A 251 -7.24 10.62 12.65
C ILE A 251 -5.75 10.78 12.96
N ASP A 252 -5.15 9.80 13.61
CA ASP A 252 -3.70 9.75 13.83
C ASP A 252 -2.95 9.76 12.49
N VAL A 253 -1.91 10.61 12.37
CA VAL A 253 -1.13 10.76 11.13
C VAL A 253 0.27 10.17 11.29
N PHE A 254 0.60 9.21 10.44
CA PHE A 254 1.94 8.62 10.34
C PHE A 254 2.91 9.55 9.60
N ARG A 255 4.09 9.84 10.21
CA ARG A 255 5.03 10.85 9.70
C ARG A 255 6.36 10.30 9.20
N HIS A 256 6.59 8.98 9.26
CA HIS A 256 7.90 8.36 9.01
C HIS A 256 7.92 7.49 7.74
N CYS A 257 7.06 7.77 6.76
CA CYS A 257 6.96 6.99 5.53
C CYS A 257 8.24 7.11 4.69
N GLN A 258 8.86 5.96 4.38
CA GLN A 258 10.09 5.87 3.58
C GLN A 258 9.82 5.64 2.08
N ARG A 259 8.57 5.59 1.64
CA ARG A 259 8.18 5.34 0.24
C ARG A 259 8.91 4.12 -0.34
N CYS A 260 8.81 3.00 0.35
CA CYS A 260 9.56 1.78 0.05
C CYS A 260 9.22 1.20 -1.31
N ARG A 261 10.19 0.53 -1.94
CA ARG A 261 10.00 -0.35 -3.09
C ARG A 261 9.09 -1.53 -2.75
N ALA A 262 8.52 -2.17 -3.77
CA ALA A 262 7.68 -3.37 -3.60
C ALA A 262 8.47 -4.64 -3.21
N ASP A 263 9.80 -4.58 -3.26
CA ASP A 263 10.75 -5.63 -2.89
C ASP A 263 11.72 -5.21 -1.77
N ALA A 264 11.39 -4.19 -1.00
CA ALA A 264 12.26 -3.68 0.06
C ALA A 264 12.35 -4.66 1.25
N VAL A 265 13.56 -4.90 1.76
CA VAL A 265 13.84 -5.84 2.87
C VAL A 265 14.77 -5.22 3.90
N GLY A 266 14.42 -5.30 5.18
CA GLY A 266 15.23 -4.79 6.29
C GLY A 266 14.52 -3.70 7.10
N ILE A 267 15.25 -2.98 7.93
CA ILE A 267 14.75 -1.90 8.76
C ILE A 267 14.59 -0.65 7.88
N PRO A 268 13.40 0.01 7.84
CA PRO A 268 13.23 1.25 7.06
C PRO A 268 14.23 2.33 7.45
N GLY A 269 14.94 2.88 6.45
CA GLY A 269 16.02 3.87 6.66
C GLY A 269 17.38 3.28 7.00
N GLY A 270 17.49 1.97 7.20
CA GLY A 270 18.72 1.21 7.35
C GLY A 270 19.16 0.52 6.05
N GLU A 271 19.93 -0.56 6.20
CA GLU A 271 20.36 -1.41 5.08
C GLU A 271 19.16 -2.11 4.43
N ASP A 272 19.13 -2.13 3.10
CA ASP A 272 18.13 -2.84 2.30
C ASP A 272 18.76 -4.13 1.72
N TYR A 273 18.25 -5.26 2.14
CA TYR A 273 18.73 -6.59 1.72
C TYR A 273 18.00 -7.13 0.48
N GLY A 274 17.12 -6.34 -0.14
CA GLY A 274 16.31 -6.74 -1.30
C GLY A 274 17.15 -7.34 -2.43
N ASP A 275 18.27 -6.69 -2.78
CA ASP A 275 19.16 -7.17 -3.82
C ASP A 275 19.73 -8.57 -3.50
N ARG A 276 20.08 -8.85 -2.26
CA ARG A 276 20.64 -10.15 -1.83
C ARG A 276 19.61 -11.28 -1.87
N ILE A 277 18.32 -10.95 -1.86
CA ILE A 277 17.23 -11.92 -1.86
C ILE A 277 16.65 -12.11 -3.27
N TYR A 278 16.46 -11.02 -4.02
CA TYR A 278 15.72 -11.04 -5.27
C TYR A 278 16.57 -11.04 -6.54
N LEU A 279 17.79 -10.49 -6.53
CA LEU A 279 18.63 -10.37 -7.76
C LEU A 279 19.01 -11.70 -8.40
N GLN A 280 19.08 -12.78 -7.65
CA GLN A 280 19.39 -14.11 -8.20
C GLN A 280 18.27 -14.67 -9.11
N ARG A 281 17.12 -13.98 -9.18
CA ARG A 281 15.89 -14.42 -9.86
C ARG A 281 15.46 -13.47 -10.99
N LEU A 282 16.38 -12.65 -11.51
CA LEU A 282 16.10 -11.67 -12.55
C LEU A 282 15.45 -12.33 -13.80
N SER A 283 14.13 -12.25 -13.88
CA SER A 283 13.45 -12.31 -15.16
C SER A 283 13.44 -10.89 -15.74
N ARG A 284 14.11 -10.67 -16.87
CA ARG A 284 13.98 -9.44 -17.65
C ARG A 284 12.53 -9.34 -18.13
N LYS A 285 11.72 -8.57 -17.43
CA LYS A 285 10.42 -8.14 -17.93
C LYS A 285 10.40 -6.63 -17.89
N ASP A 286 10.07 -6.07 -19.06
CA ASP A 286 9.89 -4.66 -19.27
C ASP A 286 8.77 -4.09 -18.40
N THR A 287 8.66 -2.76 -18.36
CA THR A 287 7.66 -1.97 -17.65
C THR A 287 6.27 -2.59 -17.71
N PHE A 288 5.61 -2.74 -16.58
CA PHE A 288 4.20 -3.02 -16.55
C PHE A 288 3.44 -1.72 -16.84
N SER A 289 3.18 -1.45 -18.09
CA SER A 289 2.15 -0.47 -18.42
C SER A 289 0.78 -1.04 -18.09
N HIS A 290 -0.15 -0.15 -17.81
CA HIS A 290 -1.55 -0.46 -17.59
C HIS A 290 -2.06 -1.43 -18.66
N GLY A 291 -2.37 -2.63 -18.32
CA GLY A 291 -2.94 -3.64 -19.21
C GLY A 291 -4.14 -4.27 -18.58
#